data_966e3c1c005d4c6244b7903e255a9671
#
_entry.id   966e3c1c005d4c6244b7903e255a9671
#
_cell.length_a   1.000
_cell.length_b   1.000
_cell.length_c   1.000
_cell.angle_alpha   90.00
_cell.angle_beta   90.00
_cell.angle_gamma   90.00
#
_symmetry.space_group_name_H-M   'P 1'
#
loop_
_entity.id
_entity.type
_entity.pdbx_description
1 polymer ?
#
loop_
_entity_poly.entity_id
_entity_poly.type
_entity_poly.pdbx_seq_one_letter_code
_entity_poly.pdbx_strand_id
1 'polypeptide(L)'
;MLMSSPRFPEPPPAVPATPLEKVDSLLEGLASRKDTWVALGIPERIRLLKEAITASLSVADAWVEAACKAKGIPRDSQRAGEEWLGGPMTMIRNMRLLIETLEAGGAPKPPKVSKSISGQTVAQVFPANIFDKLMFTGISAEVWMEPGKDAAQARIYRDKAAGISHPGKVSLVLGAGNVASIGPMDAL
;
A
#
# COMPACT_ATOMS: atom_id res chain seq x y z
N MET A 1 29.27 -32.90 9.76
CA MET A 1 28.55 -32.76 8.47
C MET A 1 28.32 -31.27 8.26
N LEU A 2 29.09 -30.63 7.39
CA LEU A 2 28.88 -29.21 7.04
C LEU A 2 27.56 -29.10 6.26
N MET A 3 26.55 -28.47 6.85
CA MET A 3 25.33 -28.18 6.14
C MET A 3 25.65 -27.15 5.05
N SER A 4 25.58 -27.59 3.79
CA SER A 4 25.69 -26.65 2.67
C SER A 4 24.50 -25.69 2.68
N SER A 5 24.74 -24.41 2.40
CA SER A 5 23.66 -23.46 2.20
C SER A 5 22.69 -23.96 1.11
N PRO A 6 21.37 -23.74 1.28
CA PRO A 6 20.44 -24.10 0.23
C PRO A 6 20.81 -23.38 -1.08
N ARG A 7 20.68 -24.11 -2.19
CA ARG A 7 20.93 -23.53 -3.51
C ARG A 7 19.85 -22.51 -3.83
N PHE A 8 20.24 -21.29 -4.09
CA PHE A 8 19.30 -20.28 -4.55
C PHE A 8 18.85 -20.59 -6.00
N PRO A 9 17.58 -20.34 -6.33
CA PRO A 9 17.13 -20.47 -7.71
C PRO A 9 17.86 -19.46 -8.60
N GLU A 10 18.12 -19.85 -9.85
CA GLU A 10 18.67 -18.92 -10.83
C GLU A 10 17.66 -17.77 -11.07
N PRO A 11 18.10 -16.51 -11.09
CA PRO A 11 17.20 -15.41 -11.36
C PRO A 11 16.62 -15.53 -12.79
N PRO A 12 15.38 -15.10 -13.01
CA PRO A 12 14.82 -15.03 -14.35
C PRO A 12 15.68 -14.08 -15.22
N PRO A 13 15.65 -14.22 -16.55
CA PRO A 13 16.35 -13.29 -17.43
C PRO A 13 15.98 -11.84 -17.11
N ALA A 14 16.97 -10.95 -17.13
CA ALA A 14 16.74 -9.53 -16.88
C ALA A 14 15.75 -8.96 -17.90
N VAL A 15 14.75 -8.23 -17.41
CA VAL A 15 13.85 -7.48 -18.28
C VAL A 15 14.65 -6.34 -18.92
N PRO A 16 14.55 -6.11 -20.25
CA PRO A 16 15.23 -4.99 -20.88
C PRO A 16 14.85 -3.66 -20.21
N ALA A 17 15.83 -2.80 -20.01
CA ALA A 17 15.59 -1.47 -19.46
C ALA A 17 14.63 -0.67 -20.37
N THR A 18 13.70 0.04 -19.78
CA THR A 18 12.82 0.95 -20.52
C THR A 18 13.66 2.07 -21.13
N PRO A 19 13.54 2.34 -22.44
CA PRO A 19 14.25 3.45 -23.07
C PRO A 19 13.96 4.78 -22.39
N LEU A 20 14.98 5.61 -22.19
CA LEU A 20 14.84 6.89 -21.48
C LEU A 20 13.81 7.81 -22.12
N GLU A 21 13.75 7.88 -23.45
CA GLU A 21 12.76 8.66 -24.19
C GLU A 21 11.31 8.25 -23.83
N LYS A 22 11.07 6.96 -23.62
CA LYS A 22 9.76 6.47 -23.17
C LYS A 22 9.49 6.86 -21.72
N VAL A 23 10.51 6.84 -20.85
CA VAL A 23 10.38 7.32 -19.47
C VAL A 23 10.04 8.80 -19.44
N ASP A 24 10.74 9.62 -20.22
CA ASP A 24 10.49 11.06 -20.33
C ASP A 24 9.06 11.36 -20.79
N SER A 25 8.61 10.68 -21.84
CA SER A 25 7.22 10.80 -22.34
C SER A 25 6.17 10.42 -21.30
N LEU A 26 6.43 9.37 -20.50
CA LEU A 26 5.54 8.98 -19.39
C LEU A 26 5.52 10.04 -18.28
N LEU A 27 6.66 10.60 -17.93
CA LEU A 27 6.77 11.67 -16.93
C LEU A 27 6.05 12.94 -17.38
N GLU A 28 6.19 13.35 -18.65
CA GLU A 28 5.43 14.47 -19.23
C GLU A 28 3.93 14.20 -19.17
N GLY A 29 3.49 12.98 -19.50
CA GLY A 29 2.09 12.56 -19.39
C GLY A 29 1.55 12.64 -17.98
N LEU A 30 2.32 12.24 -16.97
CA LEU A 30 1.97 12.37 -15.54
C LEU A 30 1.95 13.84 -15.10
N ALA A 31 2.98 14.60 -15.48
CA ALA A 31 3.11 16.01 -15.13
C ALA A 31 1.95 16.85 -15.68
N SER A 32 1.46 16.56 -16.89
CA SER A 32 0.33 17.25 -17.50
C SER A 32 -1.01 16.96 -16.80
N ARG A 33 -1.14 15.84 -16.09
CA ARG A 33 -2.39 15.38 -15.45
C ARG A 33 -2.41 15.47 -13.93
N LYS A 34 -1.30 15.81 -13.28
CA LYS A 34 -1.18 15.83 -11.82
C LYS A 34 -2.20 16.71 -11.11
N ASP A 35 -2.54 17.85 -11.68
CA ASP A 35 -3.51 18.77 -11.10
C ASP A 35 -4.96 18.30 -11.32
N THR A 36 -5.24 17.65 -12.44
CA THR A 36 -6.51 16.93 -12.66
C THR A 36 -6.71 15.85 -11.61
N TRP A 37 -5.65 15.08 -11.29
CA TRP A 37 -5.69 14.08 -10.23
C TRP A 37 -6.01 14.67 -8.85
N VAL A 38 -5.38 15.80 -8.51
CA VAL A 38 -5.66 16.52 -7.26
C VAL A 38 -7.10 17.02 -7.19
N ALA A 39 -7.67 17.43 -8.33
CA ALA A 39 -9.04 17.92 -8.43
C ALA A 39 -10.11 16.84 -8.25
N LEU A 40 -9.78 15.55 -8.42
CA LEU A 40 -10.74 14.46 -8.26
C LEU A 40 -11.40 14.47 -6.89
N GLY A 41 -12.74 14.34 -6.89
CA GLY A 41 -13.53 14.18 -5.67
C GLY A 41 -13.40 12.82 -5.04
N ILE A 42 -13.83 12.71 -3.79
CA ILE A 42 -13.83 11.44 -3.02
C ILE A 42 -14.62 10.33 -3.75
N PRO A 43 -15.84 10.55 -4.26
CA PRO A 43 -16.60 9.49 -4.93
C PRO A 43 -15.85 8.88 -6.12
N GLU A 44 -15.18 9.71 -6.92
CA GLU A 44 -14.42 9.26 -8.08
C GLU A 44 -13.18 8.45 -7.66
N ARG A 45 -12.47 8.87 -6.61
CA ARG A 45 -11.34 8.10 -6.06
C ARG A 45 -11.78 6.74 -5.56
N ILE A 46 -12.94 6.65 -4.87
CA ILE A 46 -13.52 5.38 -4.42
C ILE A 46 -13.88 4.50 -5.61
N ARG A 47 -14.45 5.06 -6.68
CA ARG A 47 -14.77 4.32 -7.90
C ARG A 47 -13.52 3.70 -8.52
N LEU A 48 -12.45 4.49 -8.67
CA LEU A 48 -11.16 4.02 -9.20
C LEU A 48 -10.53 2.91 -8.35
N LEU A 49 -10.59 3.04 -7.02
CA LEU A 49 -10.08 1.99 -6.12
C LEU A 49 -10.88 0.69 -6.24
N LYS A 50 -12.21 0.76 -6.37
CA LYS A 50 -13.05 -0.43 -6.60
C LYS A 50 -12.74 -1.12 -7.92
N GLU A 51 -12.49 -0.36 -8.98
CA GLU A 51 -12.05 -0.90 -10.26
C GLU A 51 -10.64 -1.53 -10.16
N ALA A 52 -9.72 -0.88 -9.45
CA ALA A 52 -8.39 -1.43 -9.18
C ALA A 52 -8.44 -2.74 -8.39
N ILE A 53 -9.35 -2.88 -7.41
CA ILE A 53 -9.58 -4.15 -6.70
C ILE A 53 -10.02 -5.24 -7.68
N THR A 54 -10.98 -4.95 -8.54
CA THR A 54 -11.48 -5.92 -9.54
C THR A 54 -10.36 -6.33 -10.50
N ALA A 55 -9.58 -5.37 -11.00
CA ALA A 55 -8.44 -5.65 -11.86
C ALA A 55 -7.36 -6.47 -11.16
N SER A 56 -7.05 -6.17 -9.90
CA SER A 56 -6.07 -6.93 -9.11
C SER A 56 -6.52 -8.36 -8.86
N LEU A 57 -7.81 -8.58 -8.59
CA LEU A 57 -8.37 -9.93 -8.44
C LEU A 57 -8.26 -10.73 -9.72
N SER A 58 -8.47 -10.13 -10.89
CA SER A 58 -8.41 -10.83 -12.17
C SER A 58 -7.01 -11.36 -12.53
N VAL A 59 -5.96 -10.80 -11.94
CA VAL A 59 -4.56 -11.20 -12.18
C VAL A 59 -3.91 -11.89 -10.97
N ALA A 60 -4.65 -12.10 -9.88
CA ALA A 60 -4.09 -12.59 -8.62
C ALA A 60 -3.37 -13.94 -8.75
N ASP A 61 -3.96 -14.90 -9.46
CA ASP A 61 -3.34 -16.22 -9.70
C ASP A 61 -2.03 -16.11 -10.49
N ALA A 62 -2.04 -15.36 -11.58
CA ALA A 62 -0.85 -15.13 -12.41
C ALA A 62 0.25 -14.38 -11.64
N TRP A 63 -0.13 -13.44 -10.78
CA TRP A 63 0.79 -12.74 -9.89
C TRP A 63 1.49 -13.71 -8.93
N VAL A 64 0.71 -14.54 -8.21
CA VAL A 64 1.28 -15.52 -7.26
C VAL A 64 2.13 -16.55 -7.98
N GLU A 65 1.73 -17.01 -9.16
CA GLU A 65 2.52 -17.92 -9.97
C GLU A 65 3.88 -17.31 -10.35
N ALA A 66 3.89 -16.08 -10.83
CA ALA A 66 5.11 -15.36 -11.18
C ALA A 66 6.02 -15.16 -9.95
N ALA A 67 5.47 -14.81 -8.79
CA ALA A 67 6.21 -14.64 -7.55
C ALA A 67 6.83 -15.96 -7.06
N CYS A 68 6.06 -17.05 -7.07
CA CYS A 68 6.55 -18.39 -6.74
C CYS A 68 7.69 -18.82 -7.67
N LYS A 69 7.53 -18.60 -8.98
CA LYS A 69 8.55 -18.91 -9.97
C LYS A 69 9.84 -18.13 -9.72
N ALA A 70 9.75 -16.83 -9.46
CA ALA A 70 10.90 -15.97 -9.19
C ALA A 70 11.68 -16.40 -7.93
N LYS A 71 10.99 -16.93 -6.93
CA LYS A 71 11.57 -17.39 -5.65
C LYS A 71 11.90 -18.88 -5.61
N GLY A 72 11.62 -19.62 -6.66
CA GLY A 72 11.81 -21.08 -6.69
C GLY A 72 10.90 -21.83 -5.71
N ILE A 73 9.69 -21.33 -5.45
CA ILE A 73 8.69 -21.93 -4.58
C ILE A 73 7.75 -22.79 -5.42
N PRO A 74 7.59 -24.11 -5.13
CA PRO A 74 6.59 -24.93 -5.80
C PRO A 74 5.19 -24.36 -5.56
N ARG A 75 4.40 -24.19 -6.65
CA ARG A 75 3.09 -23.52 -6.59
C ARG A 75 2.06 -24.27 -5.72
N ASP A 76 2.20 -25.58 -5.60
CA ASP A 76 1.36 -26.50 -4.81
C ASP A 76 1.84 -26.66 -3.36
N SER A 77 2.96 -26.04 -2.99
CA SER A 77 3.48 -26.10 -1.63
C SER A 77 2.77 -25.13 -0.68
N GLN A 78 2.76 -25.44 0.62
CA GLN A 78 2.24 -24.53 1.66
C GLN A 78 2.95 -23.17 1.65
N ARG A 79 4.21 -23.12 1.21
CA ARG A 79 4.99 -21.87 1.10
C ARG A 79 4.42 -20.89 0.09
N ALA A 80 3.67 -21.36 -0.90
CA ALA A 80 2.98 -20.49 -1.85
C ALA A 80 1.91 -19.60 -1.17
N GLY A 81 1.43 -19.98 0.01
CA GLY A 81 0.54 -19.15 0.82
C GLY A 81 1.14 -17.80 1.22
N GLU A 82 2.46 -17.73 1.40
CA GLU A 82 3.16 -16.47 1.67
C GLU A 82 3.03 -15.47 0.50
N GLU A 83 3.06 -15.96 -0.73
CA GLU A 83 2.90 -15.11 -1.92
C GLU A 83 1.46 -14.59 -2.09
N TRP A 84 0.47 -15.33 -1.61
CA TRP A 84 -0.90 -14.83 -1.51
C TRP A 84 -1.04 -13.74 -0.46
N LEU A 85 -0.43 -13.93 0.71
CA LEU A 85 -0.47 -12.97 1.82
C LEU A 85 0.31 -11.69 1.48
N GLY A 86 1.55 -11.83 1.03
CA GLY A 86 2.44 -10.71 0.70
C GLY A 86 2.19 -10.07 -0.68
N GLY A 87 1.27 -10.60 -1.45
CA GLY A 87 0.88 -10.13 -2.78
C GLY A 87 -0.56 -9.62 -2.82
N PRO A 88 -1.46 -10.35 -3.50
CA PRO A 88 -2.83 -9.90 -3.76
C PRO A 88 -3.62 -9.53 -2.49
N MET A 89 -3.51 -10.30 -1.41
CA MET A 89 -4.28 -10.06 -0.18
C MET A 89 -3.93 -8.72 0.45
N THR A 90 -2.66 -8.43 0.65
CA THR A 90 -2.20 -7.16 1.24
C THR A 90 -2.56 -5.97 0.36
N MET A 91 -2.40 -6.09 -0.95
CA MET A 91 -2.75 -5.05 -1.91
C MET A 91 -4.26 -4.72 -1.87
N ILE A 92 -5.11 -5.74 -1.94
CA ILE A 92 -6.57 -5.57 -1.90
C ILE A 92 -7.01 -5.01 -0.54
N ARG A 93 -6.41 -5.50 0.55
CA ARG A 93 -6.68 -4.98 1.90
C ARG A 93 -6.32 -3.49 1.99
N ASN A 94 -5.17 -3.09 1.46
CA ASN A 94 -4.76 -1.68 1.45
C ASN A 94 -5.78 -0.81 0.69
N MET A 95 -6.19 -1.22 -0.51
CA MET A 95 -7.21 -0.49 -1.27
C MET A 95 -8.55 -0.38 -0.51
N ARG A 96 -8.99 -1.42 0.19
CA ARG A 96 -10.20 -1.36 1.03
C ARG A 96 -10.06 -0.37 2.18
N LEU A 97 -8.91 -0.35 2.86
CA LEU A 97 -8.65 0.63 3.94
C LEU A 97 -8.59 2.06 3.40
N LEU A 98 -8.08 2.27 2.19
CA LEU A 98 -8.15 3.57 1.52
C LEU A 98 -9.58 3.98 1.20
N ILE A 99 -10.42 3.05 0.74
CA ILE A 99 -11.85 3.31 0.51
C ILE A 99 -12.54 3.71 1.82
N GLU A 100 -12.36 2.94 2.91
CA GLU A 100 -12.91 3.27 4.24
C GLU A 100 -12.44 4.65 4.72
N THR A 101 -11.17 4.98 4.48
CA THR A 101 -10.61 6.29 4.79
C THR A 101 -11.30 7.40 4.01
N LEU A 102 -11.53 7.21 2.72
CA LEU A 102 -12.23 8.16 1.86
C LEU A 102 -13.71 8.30 2.23
N GLU A 103 -14.39 7.20 2.55
CA GLU A 103 -15.77 7.19 3.02
C GLU A 103 -15.93 7.94 4.34
N ALA A 104 -14.89 7.96 5.18
CA ALA A 104 -14.79 8.81 6.37
C ALA A 104 -14.39 10.28 6.06
N GLY A 105 -14.52 10.72 4.82
CA GLY A 105 -14.14 12.08 4.39
C GLY A 105 -12.63 12.34 4.41
N GLY A 106 -11.81 11.28 4.31
CA GLY A 106 -10.35 11.36 4.40
C GLY A 106 -9.82 11.55 5.84
N ALA A 107 -10.70 11.45 6.85
CA ALA A 107 -10.36 11.71 8.25
C ALA A 107 -10.79 10.56 9.17
N PRO A 108 -10.33 9.32 8.94
CA PRO A 108 -10.66 8.19 9.79
C PRO A 108 -10.17 8.44 11.22
N LYS A 109 -10.94 8.01 12.20
CA LYS A 109 -10.53 8.09 13.61
C LYS A 109 -9.77 6.81 13.98
N PRO A 110 -8.59 6.94 14.64
CA PRO A 110 -7.92 5.76 15.18
C PRO A 110 -8.81 5.09 16.22
N PRO A 111 -8.75 3.75 16.37
CA PRO A 111 -9.53 3.01 17.36
C PRO A 111 -9.37 3.52 18.79
N LYS A 112 -8.17 3.98 19.14
CA LYS A 112 -7.85 4.55 20.45
C LYS A 112 -6.74 5.57 20.34
N VAL A 113 -6.86 6.66 21.09
CA VAL A 113 -5.77 7.63 21.32
C VAL A 113 -5.53 7.73 22.81
N SER A 114 -4.29 7.70 23.24
CA SER A 114 -3.84 7.79 24.62
C SER A 114 -2.60 8.68 24.75
N LYS A 115 -2.19 8.93 25.98
CA LYS A 115 -0.91 9.58 26.29
C LYS A 115 0.03 8.57 26.95
N SER A 116 1.30 8.58 26.55
CA SER A 116 2.35 7.83 27.24
C SER A 116 2.70 8.49 28.58
N ILE A 117 3.52 7.81 29.38
CA ILE A 117 4.04 8.36 30.63
C ILE A 117 4.82 9.66 30.38
N SER A 118 5.51 9.77 29.25
CA SER A 118 6.24 10.99 28.84
C SER A 118 5.33 12.09 28.27
N GLY A 119 3.99 11.88 28.22
CA GLY A 119 3.02 12.83 27.66
C GLY A 119 2.89 12.79 26.14
N GLN A 120 3.62 11.90 25.46
CA GLN A 120 3.55 11.71 24.01
C GLN A 120 2.23 11.12 23.59
N THR A 121 1.64 11.59 22.49
CA THR A 121 0.40 11.02 21.94
C THR A 121 0.67 9.69 21.28
N VAL A 122 -0.12 8.69 21.62
CA VAL A 122 -0.06 7.33 21.05
C VAL A 122 -1.41 7.00 20.44
N ALA A 123 -1.41 6.67 19.14
CA ALA A 123 -2.61 6.24 18.42
C ALA A 123 -2.52 4.74 18.13
N GLN A 124 -3.43 3.96 18.67
CA GLN A 124 -3.60 2.57 18.25
C GLN A 124 -4.19 2.56 16.84
N VAL A 125 -3.53 1.89 15.92
CA VAL A 125 -3.94 1.79 14.51
C VAL A 125 -4.37 0.38 14.12
N PHE A 126 -3.99 -0.61 14.90
CA PHE A 126 -4.38 -2.00 14.71
C PHE A 126 -4.61 -2.67 16.06
N PRO A 127 -5.63 -3.54 16.19
CA PRO A 127 -6.68 -3.85 15.22
C PRO A 127 -7.63 -2.67 14.99
N ALA A 128 -8.06 -2.45 13.74
CA ALA A 128 -8.97 -1.35 13.39
C ALA A 128 -10.44 -1.71 13.61
N ASN A 129 -10.79 -3.00 13.53
CA ASN A 129 -12.17 -3.50 13.63
C ASN A 129 -12.22 -4.89 14.26
N ILE A 130 -13.43 -5.44 14.38
CA ILE A 130 -13.67 -6.75 15.00
C ILE A 130 -13.05 -7.91 14.19
N PHE A 131 -13.02 -7.79 12.86
CA PHE A 131 -12.41 -8.78 11.99
C PHE A 131 -10.90 -8.88 12.22
N ASP A 132 -10.23 -7.74 12.31
CA ASP A 132 -8.80 -7.70 12.65
C ASP A 132 -8.52 -8.34 14.01
N LYS A 133 -9.37 -8.06 15.03
CA LYS A 133 -9.22 -8.66 16.36
C LYS A 133 -9.35 -10.18 16.35
N LEU A 134 -10.25 -10.70 15.52
CA LEU A 134 -10.48 -12.14 15.41
C LEU A 134 -9.34 -12.83 14.66
N MET A 135 -8.95 -12.29 13.51
CA MET A 135 -7.94 -12.90 12.63
C MET A 135 -6.52 -12.78 13.19
N PHE A 136 -6.24 -11.70 13.93
CA PHE A 136 -4.92 -11.39 14.47
C PHE A 136 -4.93 -11.24 15.99
N THR A 137 -5.59 -12.19 16.66
CA THR A 137 -5.71 -12.19 18.14
C THR A 137 -4.34 -12.04 18.80
N GLY A 138 -4.23 -11.07 19.72
CA GLY A 138 -3.00 -10.78 20.45
C GLY A 138 -1.99 -9.88 19.73
N ILE A 139 -2.29 -9.46 18.48
CA ILE A 139 -1.43 -8.54 17.74
C ILE A 139 -2.02 -7.13 17.84
N SER A 140 -1.17 -6.14 18.13
CA SER A 140 -1.54 -4.72 18.11
C SER A 140 -0.43 -3.90 17.47
N ALA A 141 -0.81 -2.75 16.88
CA ALA A 141 0.13 -1.76 16.39
C ALA A 141 -0.27 -0.36 16.86
N GLU A 142 0.73 0.43 17.24
CA GLU A 142 0.57 1.80 17.71
C GLU A 142 1.51 2.72 16.93
N VAL A 143 1.03 3.92 16.65
CA VAL A 143 1.85 5.01 16.12
C VAL A 143 2.08 6.02 17.22
N TRP A 144 3.34 6.20 17.58
CA TRP A 144 3.80 7.17 18.57
C TRP A 144 4.11 8.48 17.85
N MET A 145 3.34 9.52 18.14
CA MET A 145 3.54 10.83 17.52
C MET A 145 4.84 11.45 18.01
N GLU A 146 5.40 12.36 17.23
CA GLU A 146 6.50 13.20 17.71
C GLU A 146 6.07 13.95 18.98
N PRO A 147 7.01 14.26 19.89
CA PRO A 147 6.72 15.04 21.09
C PRO A 147 5.95 16.34 20.77
N GLY A 148 4.86 16.58 21.48
CA GLY A 148 4.02 17.76 21.29
C GLY A 148 3.09 17.73 20.06
N LYS A 149 3.06 16.64 19.30
CA LYS A 149 2.14 16.46 18.17
C LYS A 149 0.92 15.63 18.56
N ASP A 150 -0.22 15.97 17.96
CA ASP A 150 -1.47 15.23 18.11
C ASP A 150 -1.66 14.21 16.97
N ALA A 151 -2.51 13.22 17.22
CA ALA A 151 -2.91 12.24 16.20
C ALA A 151 -3.91 12.87 15.20
N ALA A 152 -3.50 13.96 14.54
CA ALA A 152 -4.32 14.66 13.56
C ALA A 152 -4.06 14.12 12.15
N GLN A 153 -5.11 13.58 11.53
CA GLN A 153 -5.08 13.05 10.15
C GLN A 153 -5.78 13.98 9.18
N ALA A 154 -5.71 13.65 7.88
CA ALA A 154 -6.49 14.27 6.82
C ALA A 154 -6.19 15.75 6.57
N ARG A 155 -4.96 16.18 6.76
CA ARG A 155 -4.59 17.58 6.51
C ARG A 155 -5.03 18.05 5.11
N ILE A 156 -4.76 17.27 4.07
CA ILE A 156 -5.09 17.63 2.67
C ILE A 156 -6.60 17.81 2.50
N TYR A 157 -7.42 16.95 3.09
CA TYR A 157 -8.88 17.05 3.00
C TYR A 157 -9.43 18.23 3.80
N ARG A 158 -8.85 18.53 4.98
CA ARG A 158 -9.19 19.73 5.75
C ARG A 158 -8.79 21.02 5.02
N ASP A 159 -7.60 21.04 4.45
CA ASP A 159 -7.10 22.16 3.67
C ASP A 159 -8.02 22.42 2.47
N LYS A 160 -8.41 21.36 1.75
CA LYS A 160 -9.35 21.45 0.62
C LYS A 160 -10.73 21.97 1.05
N ALA A 161 -11.25 21.50 2.18
CA ALA A 161 -12.51 21.99 2.75
C ALA A 161 -12.43 23.49 3.18
N ALA A 162 -11.23 23.94 3.57
CA ALA A 162 -10.95 25.34 3.90
C ALA A 162 -10.61 26.21 2.64
N GLY A 163 -10.73 25.65 1.43
CA GLY A 163 -10.40 26.35 0.19
C GLY A 163 -8.90 26.49 -0.10
N ILE A 164 -8.04 25.80 0.67
CA ILE A 164 -6.60 25.78 0.45
C ILE A 164 -6.28 24.76 -0.67
N SER A 165 -5.67 25.24 -1.73
CA SER A 165 -5.26 24.41 -2.88
C SER A 165 -3.79 23.96 -2.72
N HIS A 166 -3.53 22.72 -3.08
CA HIS A 166 -2.18 22.17 -3.20
C HIS A 166 -1.92 21.78 -4.65
N PRO A 167 -0.77 22.16 -5.23
CA PRO A 167 -0.42 21.73 -6.58
C PRO A 167 -0.17 20.22 -6.63
N GLY A 168 -0.55 19.59 -7.70
CA GLY A 168 -0.22 18.19 -7.96
C GLY A 168 1.28 17.97 -8.09
N LYS A 169 1.75 16.81 -7.65
CA LYS A 169 3.16 16.39 -7.75
C LYS A 169 3.25 15.05 -8.44
N VAL A 170 4.38 14.78 -9.06
CA VAL A 170 4.77 13.46 -9.55
C VAL A 170 5.74 12.88 -8.53
N SER A 171 5.48 11.65 -8.12
CA SER A 171 6.30 10.92 -7.15
C SER A 171 6.95 9.72 -7.80
N LEU A 172 8.17 9.40 -7.41
CA LEU A 172 8.87 8.18 -7.80
C LEU A 172 8.72 7.14 -6.69
N VAL A 173 8.23 5.96 -7.04
CA VAL A 173 8.15 4.81 -6.16
C VAL A 173 9.16 3.76 -6.61
N LEU A 174 10.06 3.36 -5.72
CA LEU A 174 11.08 2.34 -5.97
C LEU A 174 10.74 1.07 -5.19
N GLY A 175 10.38 0.01 -5.91
CA GLY A 175 10.11 -1.30 -5.32
C GLY A 175 11.36 -2.16 -5.26
N ALA A 176 11.58 -2.86 -4.14
CA ALA A 176 12.73 -3.77 -3.97
C ALA A 176 12.49 -5.19 -4.51
N GLY A 177 11.26 -5.56 -4.86
CA GLY A 177 10.90 -6.84 -5.48
C GLY A 177 10.77 -8.04 -4.52
N ASN A 178 11.25 -7.97 -3.28
CA ASN A 178 11.14 -9.06 -2.30
C ASN A 178 9.70 -9.29 -1.81
N VAL A 179 8.91 -8.24 -1.72
CA VAL A 179 7.46 -8.29 -1.44
C VAL A 179 6.75 -7.54 -2.56
N ALA A 180 6.10 -8.29 -3.44
CA ALA A 180 5.59 -7.78 -4.71
C ALA A 180 4.46 -6.74 -4.57
N SER A 181 3.80 -6.68 -3.42
CA SER A 181 2.72 -5.70 -3.16
C SER A 181 3.19 -4.32 -2.69
N ILE A 182 4.42 -4.18 -2.17
CA ILE A 182 4.89 -2.90 -1.58
C ILE A 182 4.90 -1.78 -2.62
N GLY A 183 5.56 -1.97 -3.75
CA GLY A 183 5.63 -0.96 -4.80
C GLY A 183 4.24 -0.47 -5.27
N PRO A 184 3.33 -1.38 -5.66
CA PRO A 184 1.96 -1.00 -5.99
C PRO A 184 1.18 -0.32 -4.86
N MET A 185 1.34 -0.75 -3.59
CA MET A 185 0.69 -0.11 -2.45
C MET A 185 1.18 1.31 -2.21
N ASP A 186 2.48 1.55 -2.37
CA ASP A 186 3.07 2.88 -2.20
C ASP A 186 2.70 3.82 -3.36
N ALA A 187 2.30 3.28 -4.52
CA ALA A 187 1.85 4.04 -5.67
C ALA A 187 0.37 4.47 -5.60
N LEU A 188 -0.43 3.89 -4.71
CA LEU A 188 -1.85 4.21 -4.50
C LEU A 188 -2.03 5.46 -3.66
#